data_48aee4cba2131119154157119231adc3
#
_entry.id   48aee4cba2131119154157119231adc3
#
_cell.length_a   1.000
_cell.length_b   1.000
_cell.length_c   1.000
_cell.angle_alpha   90.00
_cell.angle_beta   90.00
_cell.angle_gamma   90.00
#
_symmetry.space_group_name_H-M   'P 1'
#
loop_
_entity.id
_entity.type
_entity.pdbx_description
1 polymer ?
#
loop_
_entity_poly.entity_id
_entity_poly.type
_entity_poly.pdbx_seq_one_letter_code
_entity_poly.pdbx_strand_id
1 'polypeptide(L)'
;YHRVSFHRPDGEKVFIETTRPELLPACVALVAHPDDERYQHLFGTTVRSPLFDVEVEVRAHALAKPDKGSGIAMICTFGDLTDVTWWRELDLPTRALIGRDGRFQAEQPEWIADGTPAERYAEVAGKTVFSAQKAVVDMLRESGDLDGEPKKIMHPVNFYEKGDKPLEVVTSRQWYIRNGGRDAERRDVLIQRGREMAWHPSFMRSRYENWIEGLNGDWLISRQRFFGVPFPVWYPLDASGEPDYEHPVLPSPEQLPVDPAADTAPGY
;
A
#
# COMPACT_ATOMS: atom_id res chain seq x y z
N TYR A 1 -15.02 -13.89 -8.05
CA TYR A 1 -15.09 -13.54 -6.63
C TYR A 1 -15.05 -14.78 -5.75
N HIS A 2 -14.27 -14.70 -4.68
CA HIS A 2 -14.25 -15.64 -3.57
C HIS A 2 -14.98 -14.98 -2.41
N ARG A 3 -16.02 -15.61 -1.88
CA ARG A 3 -16.71 -15.13 -0.69
C ARG A 3 -16.05 -15.74 0.54
N VAL A 4 -15.49 -14.89 1.41
CA VAL A 4 -14.61 -15.28 2.50
C VAL A 4 -15.12 -14.70 3.82
N SER A 5 -15.06 -15.50 4.90
CA SER A 5 -15.51 -15.08 6.23
C SER A 5 -14.36 -14.51 7.07
N PHE A 6 -14.53 -13.31 7.58
CA PHE A 6 -13.75 -12.75 8.69
C PHE A 6 -14.45 -13.02 10.01
N HIS A 7 -13.69 -13.17 11.08
CA HIS A 7 -14.18 -13.58 12.40
C HIS A 7 -14.26 -12.39 13.34
N ARG A 8 -15.42 -12.20 13.97
CA ARG A 8 -15.63 -11.20 15.01
C ARG A 8 -15.27 -11.80 16.38
N PRO A 9 -14.91 -10.97 17.37
CA PRO A 9 -14.63 -11.44 18.74
C PRO A 9 -15.80 -12.16 19.42
N ASP A 10 -17.05 -11.85 19.02
CA ASP A 10 -18.28 -12.48 19.51
C ASP A 10 -18.61 -13.83 18.83
N GLY A 11 -17.77 -14.27 17.88
CA GLY A 11 -17.95 -15.50 17.12
C GLY A 11 -18.81 -15.36 15.87
N GLU A 12 -19.39 -14.19 15.61
CA GLU A 12 -20.09 -13.94 14.35
C GLU A 12 -19.10 -13.75 13.19
N LYS A 13 -19.59 -13.96 11.96
CA LYS A 13 -18.80 -13.84 10.73
C LYS A 13 -19.20 -12.63 9.91
N VAL A 14 -18.21 -11.94 9.37
CA VAL A 14 -18.38 -10.90 8.37
C VAL A 14 -17.90 -11.43 7.02
N PHE A 15 -18.78 -11.48 6.03
CA PHE A 15 -18.45 -12.00 4.71
C PHE A 15 -18.04 -10.89 3.76
N ILE A 16 -16.90 -11.06 3.12
CA ILE A 16 -16.42 -10.21 2.04
C ILE A 16 -16.38 -10.97 0.73
N GLU A 17 -16.39 -10.27 -0.39
CA GLU A 17 -16.11 -10.85 -1.71
C GLU A 17 -14.83 -10.23 -2.29
N THR A 18 -13.83 -11.07 -2.57
CA THR A 18 -12.54 -10.64 -3.12
C THR A 18 -12.16 -11.41 -4.38
N THR A 19 -11.43 -10.76 -5.27
CA THR A 19 -10.78 -11.40 -6.42
C THR A 19 -9.37 -11.89 -6.08
N ARG A 20 -8.83 -11.45 -4.92
CA ARG A 20 -7.45 -11.67 -4.51
C ARG A 20 -7.37 -12.25 -3.09
N PRO A 21 -7.86 -13.49 -2.87
CA PRO A 21 -7.81 -14.11 -1.54
C PRO A 21 -6.38 -14.34 -1.04
N GLU A 22 -5.39 -14.43 -1.93
CA GLU A 22 -3.98 -14.54 -1.57
C GLU A 22 -3.46 -13.34 -0.78
N LEU A 23 -4.12 -12.19 -0.85
CA LEU A 23 -3.72 -10.99 -0.10
C LEU A 23 -4.31 -10.90 1.31
N LEU A 24 -5.07 -11.90 1.78
CA LEU A 24 -5.57 -11.95 3.16
C LEU A 24 -4.51 -11.66 4.23
N PRO A 25 -3.25 -12.17 4.11
CA PRO A 25 -2.21 -11.86 5.08
C PRO A 25 -1.79 -10.39 5.10
N ALA A 26 -2.04 -9.63 4.00
CA ALA A 26 -1.74 -8.19 3.91
C ALA A 26 -2.94 -7.31 4.24
N CYS A 27 -4.06 -7.88 4.70
CA CYS A 27 -5.23 -7.09 5.04
C CYS A 27 -4.91 -6.08 6.15
N VAL A 28 -5.29 -4.82 5.94
CA VAL A 28 -5.07 -3.71 6.88
C VAL A 28 -6.37 -3.12 7.41
N ALA A 29 -7.48 -3.26 6.69
CA ALA A 29 -8.81 -2.85 7.12
C ALA A 29 -9.89 -3.53 6.29
N LEU A 30 -11.11 -3.56 6.80
CA LEU A 30 -12.31 -3.72 6.01
C LEU A 30 -13.00 -2.36 5.86
N VAL A 31 -13.54 -2.07 4.66
CA VAL A 31 -14.16 -0.77 4.36
C VAL A 31 -15.53 -0.96 3.76
N ALA A 32 -16.53 -0.23 4.30
CA ALA A 32 -17.87 -0.15 3.77
C ALA A 32 -18.32 1.31 3.63
N HIS A 33 -19.36 1.55 2.82
CA HIS A 33 -19.91 2.89 2.66
C HIS A 33 -20.58 3.34 3.98
N PRO A 34 -20.41 4.61 4.42
CA PRO A 34 -20.99 5.10 5.68
C PRO A 34 -22.51 4.97 5.74
N ASP A 35 -23.20 5.06 4.61
CA ASP A 35 -24.65 4.95 4.51
C ASP A 35 -25.14 3.52 4.31
N ASP A 36 -24.25 2.52 4.31
CA ASP A 36 -24.64 1.12 4.19
C ASP A 36 -25.08 0.56 5.57
N GLU A 37 -26.37 0.54 5.81
CA GLU A 37 -26.97 0.10 7.07
C GLU A 37 -26.57 -1.31 7.49
N ARG A 38 -26.17 -2.16 6.53
CA ARG A 38 -25.72 -3.54 6.81
C ARG A 38 -24.46 -3.58 7.66
N TYR A 39 -23.62 -2.54 7.58
CA TYR A 39 -22.28 -2.53 8.17
C TYR A 39 -22.05 -1.40 9.18
N GLN A 40 -23.00 -0.45 9.33
CA GLN A 40 -22.87 0.68 10.26
C GLN A 40 -22.54 0.24 11.69
N HIS A 41 -23.13 -0.86 12.16
CA HIS A 41 -22.91 -1.40 13.49
C HIS A 41 -21.51 -2.00 13.71
N LEU A 42 -20.74 -2.18 12.62
CA LEU A 42 -19.36 -2.71 12.65
C LEU A 42 -18.30 -1.63 12.67
N PHE A 43 -18.61 -0.39 12.29
CA PHE A 43 -17.61 0.67 12.22
C PHE A 43 -16.93 0.91 13.56
N GLY A 44 -15.57 0.93 13.53
CA GLY A 44 -14.73 1.03 14.72
C GLY A 44 -14.57 -0.28 15.50
N THR A 45 -15.16 -1.39 15.05
CA THR A 45 -14.91 -2.72 15.63
C THR A 45 -13.76 -3.42 14.91
N THR A 46 -13.18 -4.43 15.57
CA THR A 46 -12.13 -5.27 14.97
C THR A 46 -12.68 -6.61 14.53
N VAL A 47 -12.09 -7.15 13.47
CA VAL A 47 -12.30 -8.51 12.98
C VAL A 47 -10.96 -9.17 12.68
N ARG A 48 -10.93 -10.50 12.61
CA ARG A 48 -9.74 -11.28 12.28
C ARG A 48 -9.87 -11.93 10.92
N SER A 49 -8.81 -11.84 10.12
CA SER A 49 -8.76 -12.51 8.84
C SER A 49 -8.73 -14.03 9.02
N PRO A 50 -9.39 -14.79 8.14
CA PRO A 50 -9.25 -16.24 8.16
C PRO A 50 -7.81 -16.66 7.85
N LEU A 51 -7.45 -17.86 8.23
CA LEU A 51 -6.15 -18.50 8.03
C LEU A 51 -4.98 -17.82 8.78
N PHE A 52 -4.82 -16.52 8.64
CA PHE A 52 -3.65 -15.78 9.09
C PHE A 52 -3.86 -15.02 10.40
N ASP A 53 -5.07 -14.99 10.92
CA ASP A 53 -5.48 -14.37 12.19
C ASP A 53 -5.06 -12.90 12.35
N VAL A 54 -4.99 -12.19 11.21
CA VAL A 54 -4.61 -10.78 11.20
C VAL A 54 -5.77 -9.93 11.67
N GLU A 55 -5.56 -9.17 12.76
CA GLU A 55 -6.56 -8.25 13.29
C GLU A 55 -6.61 -6.97 12.46
N VAL A 56 -7.82 -6.55 12.08
CA VAL A 56 -8.10 -5.37 11.28
C VAL A 56 -9.36 -4.68 11.76
N GLU A 57 -9.40 -3.36 11.60
CA GLU A 57 -10.58 -2.55 11.94
C GLU A 57 -11.55 -2.43 10.76
N VAL A 58 -12.84 -2.35 11.05
CA VAL A 58 -13.88 -2.02 10.06
C VAL A 58 -14.04 -0.51 10.01
N ARG A 59 -13.79 0.10 8.85
CA ARG A 59 -13.82 1.54 8.61
C ARG A 59 -14.93 1.94 7.66
N ALA A 60 -15.42 3.17 7.80
CA ALA A 60 -16.34 3.80 6.86
C ALA A 60 -15.58 4.63 5.83
N HIS A 61 -15.94 4.52 4.54
CA HIS A 61 -15.39 5.38 3.50
C HIS A 61 -16.34 5.55 2.32
N ALA A 62 -16.54 6.80 1.85
CA ALA A 62 -17.49 7.15 0.80
C ALA A 62 -17.17 6.54 -0.60
N LEU A 63 -15.93 6.13 -0.84
CA LEU A 63 -15.56 5.45 -2.09
C LEU A 63 -15.91 3.96 -2.10
N ALA A 64 -16.29 3.36 -0.96
CA ALA A 64 -16.80 2.00 -0.93
C ALA A 64 -18.16 1.93 -1.64
N LYS A 65 -18.36 0.91 -2.47
CA LYS A 65 -19.57 0.77 -3.28
C LYS A 65 -20.47 -0.31 -2.70
N PRO A 66 -21.67 0.06 -2.17
CA PRO A 66 -22.58 -0.92 -1.55
C PRO A 66 -23.08 -2.01 -2.48
N ASP A 67 -23.07 -1.75 -3.80
CA ASP A 67 -23.53 -2.63 -4.87
C ASP A 67 -22.40 -3.50 -5.47
N LYS A 68 -21.15 -3.31 -5.05
CA LYS A 68 -20.02 -4.11 -5.54
C LYS A 68 -19.73 -5.28 -4.59
N GLY A 69 -19.91 -6.51 -5.07
CA GLY A 69 -19.71 -7.72 -4.27
C GLY A 69 -20.60 -7.74 -3.04
N SER A 70 -20.00 -7.94 -1.86
CA SER A 70 -20.72 -7.91 -0.59
C SER A 70 -21.05 -6.49 -0.10
N GLY A 71 -20.52 -5.43 -0.71
CA GLY A 71 -20.62 -4.04 -0.24
C GLY A 71 -19.59 -3.64 0.82
N ILE A 72 -18.89 -4.62 1.38
CA ILE A 72 -17.74 -4.42 2.25
C ILE A 72 -16.49 -4.99 1.59
N ALA A 73 -15.43 -4.21 1.51
CA ALA A 73 -14.20 -4.57 0.81
C ALA A 73 -13.04 -4.75 1.78
N MET A 74 -12.19 -5.73 1.48
CA MET A 74 -10.91 -5.90 2.12
C MET A 74 -9.90 -4.94 1.50
N ILE A 75 -9.21 -4.14 2.32
CA ILE A 75 -8.06 -3.36 1.90
C ILE A 75 -6.81 -4.17 2.20
N CYS A 76 -6.07 -4.47 1.15
CA CYS A 76 -4.72 -5.02 1.27
C CYS A 76 -3.77 -3.97 0.76
N THR A 77 -2.74 -3.66 1.51
CA THR A 77 -1.83 -2.60 1.11
C THR A 77 -1.41 -2.78 -0.36
N PHE A 78 -1.99 -1.93 -1.22
CA PHE A 78 -1.79 -1.87 -2.67
C PHE A 78 -2.30 -3.07 -3.48
N GLY A 79 -3.46 -3.62 -3.13
CA GLY A 79 -4.17 -4.59 -3.97
C GLY A 79 -4.62 -3.98 -5.30
N ASP A 80 -5.08 -2.72 -5.28
CA ASP A 80 -5.38 -1.89 -6.45
C ASP A 80 -5.16 -0.40 -6.17
N LEU A 81 -5.48 0.48 -7.14
CA LEU A 81 -5.33 1.94 -6.98
C LEU A 81 -6.32 2.53 -5.96
N THR A 82 -7.46 1.92 -5.76
CA THR A 82 -8.44 2.34 -4.75
C THR A 82 -7.91 2.07 -3.36
N ASP A 83 -7.25 0.93 -3.17
CA ASP A 83 -6.58 0.59 -1.90
C ASP A 83 -5.52 1.62 -1.52
N VAL A 84 -4.77 2.16 -2.49
CA VAL A 84 -3.80 3.24 -2.26
C VAL A 84 -4.48 4.52 -1.76
N THR A 85 -5.66 4.85 -2.30
CA THR A 85 -6.43 6.01 -1.83
C THR A 85 -6.90 5.80 -0.39
N TRP A 86 -7.53 4.68 -0.10
CA TRP A 86 -7.99 4.33 1.26
C TRP A 86 -6.83 4.27 2.26
N TRP A 87 -5.73 3.63 1.88
CA TRP A 87 -4.52 3.57 2.71
C TRP A 87 -4.05 4.97 3.12
N ARG A 88 -4.04 5.92 2.17
CA ARG A 88 -3.61 7.29 2.42
C ARG A 88 -4.61 8.08 3.28
N GLU A 89 -5.92 8.01 2.94
CA GLU A 89 -6.96 8.81 3.59
C GLU A 89 -7.30 8.30 4.99
N LEU A 90 -7.18 6.99 5.22
CA LEU A 90 -7.43 6.35 6.51
C LEU A 90 -6.16 6.15 7.36
N ASP A 91 -5.00 6.60 6.88
CA ASP A 91 -3.68 6.44 7.53
C ASP A 91 -3.39 4.99 7.96
N LEU A 92 -3.59 4.05 7.02
CA LEU A 92 -3.45 2.63 7.29
C LEU A 92 -1.98 2.18 7.26
N PRO A 93 -1.62 1.12 7.99
CA PRO A 93 -0.27 0.57 7.96
C PRO A 93 0.08 -0.02 6.59
N THR A 94 1.37 -0.15 6.30
CA THR A 94 1.87 -0.79 5.09
C THR A 94 2.24 -2.24 5.37
N ARG A 95 1.55 -3.19 4.72
CA ARG A 95 1.80 -4.63 4.81
C ARG A 95 2.13 -5.18 3.43
N ALA A 96 3.38 -5.05 3.01
CA ALA A 96 3.84 -5.53 1.71
C ALA A 96 4.15 -7.01 1.77
N LEU A 97 3.58 -7.81 0.86
CA LEU A 97 3.81 -9.25 0.75
C LEU A 97 4.51 -9.65 -0.54
N ILE A 98 4.32 -8.87 -1.60
CA ILE A 98 4.80 -9.20 -2.94
C ILE A 98 6.08 -8.41 -3.21
N GLY A 99 7.16 -9.13 -3.49
CA GLY A 99 8.44 -8.57 -3.87
C GLY A 99 8.47 -8.11 -5.34
N ARG A 100 9.56 -7.47 -5.73
CA ARG A 100 9.76 -6.97 -7.11
C ARG A 100 9.80 -8.08 -8.16
N ASP A 101 10.06 -9.31 -7.75
CA ASP A 101 10.05 -10.51 -8.58
C ASP A 101 8.65 -11.10 -8.77
N GLY A 102 7.61 -10.49 -8.18
CA GLY A 102 6.22 -10.95 -8.23
C GLY A 102 5.96 -12.18 -7.36
N ARG A 103 6.81 -12.43 -6.37
CA ARG A 103 6.66 -13.53 -5.41
C ARG A 103 6.34 -13.01 -4.03
N PHE A 104 5.67 -13.85 -3.25
CA PHE A 104 5.51 -13.62 -1.83
C PHE A 104 6.86 -13.62 -1.11
N GLN A 105 7.01 -12.76 -0.11
CA GLN A 105 8.22 -12.74 0.72
C GLN A 105 8.43 -14.13 1.34
N ALA A 106 9.69 -14.59 1.32
CA ALA A 106 10.04 -15.90 1.85
C ALA A 106 10.00 -15.94 3.37
N GLU A 107 10.28 -14.80 4.01
CA GLU A 107 10.24 -14.66 5.45
C GLU A 107 8.83 -14.36 5.94
N GLN A 108 8.50 -14.89 7.14
CA GLN A 108 7.24 -14.60 7.81
C GLN A 108 7.19 -13.11 8.15
N PRO A 109 6.12 -12.38 7.73
CA PRO A 109 5.93 -11.00 8.15
C PRO A 109 5.69 -10.89 9.66
N GLU A 110 6.23 -9.84 10.28
CA GLU A 110 6.15 -9.57 11.72
C GLU A 110 4.72 -9.45 12.28
N TRP A 111 3.76 -9.08 11.43
CA TRP A 111 2.34 -8.96 11.82
C TRP A 111 1.55 -10.28 11.77
N ILE A 112 2.17 -11.36 11.36
CA ILE A 112 1.59 -12.71 11.40
C ILE A 112 2.10 -13.41 12.64
N ALA A 113 1.19 -13.82 13.52
CA ALA A 113 1.52 -14.49 14.75
C ALA A 113 2.16 -15.87 14.51
N ASP A 114 2.99 -16.32 15.44
CA ASP A 114 3.55 -17.67 15.45
C ASP A 114 2.47 -18.75 15.58
N GLY A 115 2.85 -19.98 15.30
CA GLY A 115 1.96 -21.14 15.32
C GLY A 115 1.18 -21.33 14.02
N THR A 116 -0.08 -21.67 14.10
CA THR A 116 -0.90 -22.00 12.92
C THR A 116 -0.94 -20.90 11.85
N PRO A 117 -1.01 -19.59 12.16
CA PRO A 117 -0.91 -18.54 11.16
C PRO A 117 0.42 -18.54 10.40
N ALA A 118 1.53 -18.74 11.11
CA ALA A 118 2.87 -18.85 10.52
C ALA A 118 3.02 -20.10 9.63
N GLU A 119 2.52 -21.25 10.10
CA GLU A 119 2.51 -22.49 9.32
C GLU A 119 1.75 -22.32 7.99
N ARG A 120 0.59 -21.64 8.03
CA ARG A 120 -0.19 -21.32 6.83
C ARG A 120 0.51 -20.32 5.93
N TYR A 121 1.26 -19.35 6.50
CA TYR A 121 2.06 -18.45 5.70
C TYR A 121 3.21 -19.17 4.99
N ALA A 122 3.84 -20.14 5.61
CA ALA A 122 4.89 -20.97 5.01
C ALA A 122 4.42 -21.68 3.73
N GLU A 123 3.11 -22.01 3.65
CA GLU A 123 2.52 -22.60 2.45
C GLU A 123 2.45 -21.64 1.25
N VAL A 124 2.57 -20.33 1.47
CA VAL A 124 2.53 -19.32 0.40
C VAL A 124 3.86 -18.60 0.20
N ALA A 125 4.77 -18.65 1.16
CA ALA A 125 6.09 -18.04 1.14
C ALA A 125 6.87 -18.43 -0.12
N GLY A 126 7.48 -17.44 -0.80
CA GLY A 126 8.27 -17.61 -2.03
C GLY A 126 7.46 -18.02 -3.27
N LYS A 127 6.16 -18.25 -3.16
CA LYS A 127 5.31 -18.61 -4.30
C LYS A 127 4.98 -17.38 -5.15
N THR A 128 4.70 -17.61 -6.43
CA THR A 128 4.12 -16.59 -7.29
C THR A 128 2.70 -16.28 -6.83
N VAL A 129 2.19 -15.08 -7.13
CA VAL A 129 0.82 -14.66 -6.82
C VAL A 129 -0.22 -15.72 -7.22
N PHE A 130 -0.10 -16.25 -8.44
CA PHE A 130 -1.03 -17.28 -8.93
C PHE A 130 -0.98 -18.58 -8.11
N SER A 131 0.22 -19.05 -7.78
CA SER A 131 0.39 -20.27 -6.98
C SER A 131 -0.07 -20.08 -5.53
N ALA A 132 0.19 -18.89 -4.96
CA ALA A 132 -0.28 -18.52 -3.62
C ALA A 132 -1.81 -18.44 -3.57
N GLN A 133 -2.45 -17.84 -4.59
CA GLN A 133 -3.91 -17.77 -4.68
C GLN A 133 -4.54 -19.16 -4.61
N LYS A 134 -4.02 -20.09 -5.40
CA LYS A 134 -4.53 -21.48 -5.38
C LYS A 134 -4.38 -22.10 -3.99
N ALA A 135 -3.20 -21.99 -3.36
CA ALA A 135 -2.96 -22.54 -2.03
C ALA A 135 -3.89 -21.93 -0.97
N VAL A 136 -4.10 -20.61 -1.00
CA VAL A 136 -5.00 -19.92 -0.07
C VAL A 136 -6.46 -20.37 -0.28
N VAL A 137 -6.92 -20.52 -1.51
CA VAL A 137 -8.28 -21.01 -1.79
C VAL A 137 -8.48 -22.42 -1.27
N ASP A 138 -7.48 -23.29 -1.43
CA ASP A 138 -7.55 -24.66 -0.91
C ASP A 138 -7.60 -24.66 0.63
N MET A 139 -6.75 -23.88 1.29
CA MET A 139 -6.77 -23.70 2.75
C MET A 139 -8.09 -23.10 3.27
N LEU A 140 -8.67 -22.11 2.56
CA LEU A 140 -9.98 -21.52 2.92
C LEU A 140 -11.12 -22.54 2.82
N ARG A 141 -11.02 -23.45 1.86
CA ARG A 141 -12.00 -24.53 1.72
C ARG A 141 -11.88 -25.54 2.87
N GLU A 142 -10.67 -25.90 3.24
CA GLU A 142 -10.40 -26.82 4.35
C GLU A 142 -10.80 -26.24 5.70
N SER A 143 -10.59 -24.93 5.94
CA SER A 143 -10.97 -24.25 7.19
C SER A 143 -12.47 -23.97 7.29
N GLY A 144 -13.23 -24.07 6.20
CA GLY A 144 -14.65 -23.69 6.15
C GLY A 144 -14.89 -22.18 6.12
N ASP A 145 -13.87 -21.40 5.71
CA ASP A 145 -13.97 -19.96 5.57
C ASP A 145 -14.23 -19.48 4.14
N LEU A 146 -14.26 -20.39 3.18
CA LEU A 146 -14.75 -20.15 1.84
C LEU A 146 -16.26 -20.46 1.78
N ASP A 147 -17.08 -19.44 1.55
CA ASP A 147 -18.53 -19.59 1.44
C ASP A 147 -18.95 -19.81 -0.02
N GLY A 148 -19.28 -21.06 -0.34
CA GLY A 148 -19.68 -21.49 -1.68
C GLY A 148 -18.55 -21.57 -2.70
N GLU A 149 -18.91 -21.77 -3.96
CA GLU A 149 -17.93 -21.87 -5.05
C GLU A 149 -17.58 -20.49 -5.62
N PRO A 150 -16.31 -20.28 -6.00
CA PRO A 150 -15.85 -19.02 -6.57
C PRO A 150 -16.61 -18.63 -7.84
N LYS A 151 -17.12 -17.41 -7.89
CA LYS A 151 -17.83 -16.86 -9.04
C LYS A 151 -16.85 -16.27 -10.05
N LYS A 152 -16.91 -16.72 -11.30
CA LYS A 152 -16.13 -16.10 -12.39
C LYS A 152 -16.66 -14.70 -12.69
N ILE A 153 -15.78 -13.75 -12.80
CA ILE A 153 -16.08 -12.37 -13.22
C ILE A 153 -15.13 -11.95 -14.33
N MET A 154 -15.56 -10.97 -15.12
CA MET A 154 -14.64 -10.23 -16.00
C MET A 154 -14.20 -8.96 -15.30
N HIS A 155 -12.90 -8.80 -15.15
CA HIS A 155 -12.29 -7.62 -14.54
C HIS A 155 -11.13 -7.14 -15.41
N PRO A 156 -11.14 -5.87 -15.86
CA PRO A 156 -10.01 -5.32 -16.60
C PRO A 156 -8.78 -5.23 -15.70
N VAL A 157 -7.66 -5.71 -16.20
CA VAL A 157 -6.34 -5.62 -15.53
C VAL A 157 -5.35 -4.96 -16.47
N ASN A 158 -4.41 -4.20 -15.90
CA ASN A 158 -3.33 -3.60 -16.65
C ASN A 158 -2.26 -4.66 -16.94
N PHE A 159 -1.81 -4.70 -18.19
CA PHE A 159 -0.73 -5.56 -18.62
C PHE A 159 0.56 -4.77 -18.83
N TYR A 160 1.69 -5.47 -18.73
CA TYR A 160 2.96 -4.93 -19.13
C TYR A 160 2.95 -4.59 -20.64
N GLU A 161 3.39 -3.37 -20.97
CA GLU A 161 3.29 -2.80 -22.33
C GLU A 161 3.97 -3.68 -23.41
N LYS A 162 5.04 -4.40 -23.05
CA LYS A 162 5.82 -5.25 -23.96
C LYS A 162 5.65 -6.74 -23.68
N GLY A 163 4.57 -7.15 -23.03
CA GLY A 163 4.32 -8.54 -22.67
C GLY A 163 2.87 -8.83 -22.33
N ASP A 164 2.58 -10.08 -22.08
CA ASP A 164 1.25 -10.64 -21.83
C ASP A 164 1.01 -11.03 -20.35
N LYS A 165 1.83 -10.47 -19.44
CA LYS A 165 1.66 -10.66 -17.99
C LYS A 165 0.95 -9.47 -17.36
N PRO A 166 -0.01 -9.71 -16.45
CA PRO A 166 -0.64 -8.64 -15.69
C PRO A 166 0.39 -7.95 -14.78
N LEU A 167 0.19 -6.65 -14.57
CA LEU A 167 1.00 -5.87 -13.64
C LEU A 167 0.55 -6.12 -12.20
N GLU A 168 1.54 -6.23 -11.31
CA GLU A 168 1.33 -6.20 -9.87
C GLU A 168 1.68 -4.82 -9.30
N VAL A 169 0.96 -4.41 -8.26
CA VAL A 169 1.28 -3.23 -7.48
C VAL A 169 2.22 -3.64 -6.36
N VAL A 170 3.43 -3.11 -6.38
CA VAL A 170 4.46 -3.43 -5.38
C VAL A 170 4.93 -2.17 -4.67
N THR A 171 5.29 -2.31 -3.40
CA THR A 171 5.92 -1.23 -2.63
C THR A 171 7.39 -1.11 -2.99
N SER A 172 7.88 0.13 -3.01
CA SER A 172 9.30 0.42 -3.08
C SER A 172 9.61 1.68 -2.28
N ARG A 173 10.79 1.70 -1.64
CA ARG A 173 11.27 2.92 -0.97
C ARG A 173 11.62 3.95 -2.02
N GLN A 174 11.21 5.21 -1.77
CA GLN A 174 11.37 6.33 -2.69
C GLN A 174 11.74 7.59 -1.92
N TRP A 175 12.41 8.51 -2.60
CA TRP A 175 12.64 9.85 -2.08
C TRP A 175 11.52 10.80 -2.46
N TYR A 176 11.06 11.55 -1.45
CA TYR A 176 10.01 12.56 -1.60
C TYR A 176 10.48 13.90 -1.05
N ILE A 177 10.03 14.97 -1.69
CA ILE A 177 10.15 16.33 -1.16
C ILE A 177 8.81 16.70 -0.55
N ARG A 178 8.83 17.15 0.72
CA ARG A 178 7.65 17.71 1.36
C ARG A 178 7.24 19.00 0.65
N ASN A 179 6.04 19.02 0.09
CA ASN A 179 5.54 20.15 -0.71
C ASN A 179 4.20 20.72 -0.22
N GLY A 180 3.74 20.33 0.96
CA GLY A 180 2.46 20.77 1.52
C GLY A 180 1.27 19.89 1.14
N GLY A 181 1.47 18.80 0.40
CA GLY A 181 0.38 17.88 0.05
C GLY A 181 -0.24 17.16 1.23
N ARG A 182 0.55 16.90 2.29
CA ARG A 182 0.13 16.30 3.57
C ARG A 182 0.28 17.24 4.76
N ASP A 183 0.82 18.42 4.55
CA ASP A 183 1.19 19.40 5.58
C ASP A 183 0.42 20.69 5.30
N ALA A 184 -0.71 20.87 6.00
CA ALA A 184 -1.60 22.02 5.82
C ALA A 184 -0.89 23.35 6.17
N GLU A 185 -0.08 23.37 7.24
CA GLU A 185 0.65 24.57 7.66
C GLU A 185 1.65 25.00 6.57
N ARG A 186 2.40 24.06 6.02
CA ARG A 186 3.31 24.35 4.88
C ARG A 186 2.55 24.82 3.64
N ARG A 187 1.38 24.27 3.37
CA ARG A 187 0.51 24.70 2.26
C ARG A 187 0.10 26.16 2.43
N ASP A 188 -0.31 26.55 3.63
CA ASP A 188 -0.69 27.92 3.95
C ASP A 188 0.49 28.88 3.81
N VAL A 189 1.69 28.49 4.26
CA VAL A 189 2.91 29.25 4.06
C VAL A 189 3.22 29.46 2.57
N LEU A 190 3.09 28.42 1.73
CA LEU A 190 3.31 28.53 0.30
C LEU A 190 2.30 29.47 -0.36
N ILE A 191 1.02 29.38 -0.03
CA ILE A 191 -0.01 30.30 -0.52
C ILE A 191 0.30 31.72 -0.11
N GLN A 192 0.65 31.96 1.16
CA GLN A 192 0.99 33.30 1.64
C GLN A 192 2.19 33.88 0.88
N ARG A 193 3.25 33.09 0.66
CA ARG A 193 4.41 33.51 -0.14
C ARG A 193 4.02 33.83 -1.58
N GLY A 194 3.15 33.05 -2.19
CA GLY A 194 2.61 33.35 -3.52
C GLY A 194 1.86 34.68 -3.59
N ARG A 195 1.18 35.08 -2.52
CA ARG A 195 0.46 36.36 -2.43
C ARG A 195 1.40 37.57 -2.29
N GLU A 196 2.59 37.37 -1.72
CA GLU A 196 3.62 38.40 -1.60
C GLU A 196 4.38 38.66 -2.91
N MET A 197 4.24 37.76 -3.90
CA MET A 197 4.94 37.88 -5.20
C MET A 197 4.19 38.77 -6.17
N ALA A 198 4.93 39.48 -7.04
CA ALA A 198 4.38 40.18 -8.19
C ALA A 198 4.20 39.21 -9.38
N TRP A 199 2.98 39.02 -9.80
CA TRP A 199 2.63 38.09 -10.87
C TRP A 199 2.41 38.84 -12.23
N HIS A 200 3.09 38.34 -13.25
CA HIS A 200 2.94 38.85 -14.62
C HIS A 200 2.70 37.70 -15.62
N PRO A 201 1.52 37.59 -16.23
CA PRO A 201 0.29 38.38 -15.96
C PRO A 201 -0.33 38.02 -14.61
N SER A 202 -1.13 38.92 -14.04
CA SER A 202 -1.67 38.80 -12.66
C SER A 202 -2.48 37.51 -12.40
N PHE A 203 -3.13 36.96 -13.41
CA PHE A 203 -3.92 35.71 -13.29
C PHE A 203 -3.07 34.47 -12.95
N MET A 204 -1.75 34.53 -13.16
CA MET A 204 -0.87 33.40 -12.81
C MET A 204 -0.87 33.10 -11.31
N ARG A 205 -1.20 34.11 -10.46
CA ARG A 205 -1.39 33.87 -9.04
C ARG A 205 -2.49 32.84 -8.77
N SER A 206 -3.65 32.96 -9.42
CA SER A 206 -4.74 32.00 -9.25
C SER A 206 -4.34 30.58 -9.69
N ARG A 207 -3.52 30.46 -10.75
CA ARG A 207 -2.98 29.16 -11.17
C ARG A 207 -2.05 28.56 -10.12
N TYR A 208 -1.20 29.38 -9.52
CA TYR A 208 -0.31 28.96 -8.45
C TYR A 208 -1.10 28.50 -7.22
N GLU A 209 -2.05 29.32 -6.74
CA GLU A 209 -2.89 29.02 -5.58
C GLU A 209 -3.66 27.71 -5.82
N ASN A 210 -4.35 27.56 -6.96
CA ASN A 210 -5.06 26.32 -7.30
C ASN A 210 -4.15 25.09 -7.36
N TRP A 211 -2.90 25.25 -7.82
CA TRP A 211 -1.94 24.15 -7.84
C TRP A 211 -1.53 23.74 -6.42
N ILE A 212 -1.26 24.70 -5.55
CA ILE A 212 -0.91 24.45 -4.15
C ILE A 212 -2.09 23.81 -3.39
N GLU A 213 -3.30 24.31 -3.57
CA GLU A 213 -4.52 23.78 -2.96
C GLU A 213 -4.81 22.35 -3.43
N GLY A 214 -4.51 22.05 -4.68
CA GLY A 214 -4.69 20.72 -5.28
C GLY A 214 -3.61 19.68 -4.91
N LEU A 215 -2.58 20.06 -4.15
CA LEU A 215 -1.57 19.09 -3.69
C LEU A 215 -2.19 18.07 -2.72
N ASN A 216 -2.04 16.79 -3.05
CA ASN A 216 -2.60 15.67 -2.28
C ASN A 216 -1.54 14.71 -1.74
N GLY A 217 -0.26 15.00 -1.88
CA GLY A 217 0.86 14.20 -1.42
C GLY A 217 2.19 14.89 -1.66
N ASP A 218 3.25 14.34 -1.08
CA ASP A 218 4.60 14.84 -1.27
C ASP A 218 5.11 14.54 -2.69
N TRP A 219 6.06 15.32 -3.14
CA TRP A 219 6.58 15.18 -4.50
C TRP A 219 7.59 14.04 -4.61
N LEU A 220 7.21 12.96 -5.31
CA LEU A 220 8.08 11.85 -5.65
C LEU A 220 9.17 12.32 -6.63
N ILE A 221 10.42 12.37 -6.19
CA ILE A 221 11.56 12.83 -6.99
C ILE A 221 12.44 11.70 -7.49
N SER A 222 12.50 10.55 -6.81
CA SER A 222 13.32 9.42 -7.24
C SER A 222 12.69 8.66 -8.41
N ARG A 223 13.56 8.10 -9.26
CA ARG A 223 13.19 7.21 -10.38
C ARG A 223 14.19 6.06 -10.43
N GLN A 224 13.71 4.83 -10.63
CA GLN A 224 14.55 3.65 -10.82
C GLN A 224 14.96 3.57 -12.29
N ARG A 225 15.85 4.46 -12.71
CA ARG A 225 16.41 4.49 -14.05
C ARG A 225 17.91 4.36 -13.98
N PHE A 226 18.47 3.58 -14.90
CA PHE A 226 19.92 3.43 -15.01
C PHE A 226 20.62 4.75 -15.38
N PHE A 227 19.98 5.56 -16.22
CA PHE A 227 20.52 6.84 -16.66
C PHE A 227 19.76 8.01 -16.03
N GLY A 228 20.51 8.95 -15.47
CA GLY A 228 19.98 10.16 -14.82
C GLY A 228 21.01 10.81 -13.90
N VAL A 229 20.62 11.85 -13.21
CA VAL A 229 21.44 12.45 -12.12
C VAL A 229 21.23 11.62 -10.86
N PRO A 230 22.27 10.98 -10.32
CA PRO A 230 22.13 10.20 -9.08
C PRO A 230 21.89 11.12 -7.88
N PHE A 231 21.09 10.65 -6.91
CA PHE A 231 20.99 11.34 -5.64
C PHE A 231 22.29 11.17 -4.84
N PRO A 232 22.82 12.22 -4.23
CA PRO A 232 24.04 12.15 -3.43
C PRO A 232 23.76 11.52 -2.06
N VAL A 233 23.42 10.23 -2.05
CA VAL A 233 23.01 9.49 -0.85
C VAL A 233 23.65 8.11 -0.87
N TRP A 234 24.24 7.72 0.26
CA TRP A 234 24.72 6.38 0.52
C TRP A 234 23.95 5.77 1.69
N TYR A 235 23.87 4.47 1.72
CA TYR A 235 23.27 3.71 2.81
C TYR A 235 24.32 2.77 3.39
N PRO A 236 24.61 2.86 4.71
CA PRO A 236 25.43 1.84 5.36
C PRO A 236 24.79 0.47 5.17
N LEU A 237 25.60 -0.56 5.12
CA LEU A 237 25.08 -1.93 5.16
C LEU A 237 25.04 -2.40 6.61
N ASP A 238 23.96 -3.07 6.97
CA ASP A 238 23.83 -3.73 8.26
C ASP A 238 24.67 -5.01 8.34
N ALA A 239 24.57 -5.73 9.47
CA ALA A 239 25.34 -6.96 9.69
C ALA A 239 24.96 -8.10 8.72
N SER A 240 23.79 -8.03 8.08
CA SER A 240 23.32 -9.00 7.07
C SER A 240 23.71 -8.59 5.64
N GLY A 241 24.27 -7.40 5.47
CA GLY A 241 24.64 -6.84 4.17
C GLY A 241 23.48 -6.09 3.48
N GLU A 242 22.37 -5.85 4.18
CA GLU A 242 21.24 -5.09 3.66
C GLU A 242 21.43 -3.58 3.93
N PRO A 243 20.93 -2.71 3.03
CA PRO A 243 21.03 -1.26 3.22
C PRO A 243 20.23 -0.77 4.42
N ASP A 244 20.89 -0.05 5.35
CA ASP A 244 20.23 0.66 6.45
C ASP A 244 19.60 1.96 5.93
N TYR A 245 18.34 1.92 5.61
CA TYR A 245 17.59 3.06 5.07
C TYR A 245 17.21 4.10 6.12
N GLU A 246 17.34 3.79 7.40
CA GLU A 246 17.00 4.72 8.49
C GLU A 246 18.15 5.71 8.77
N HIS A 247 19.38 5.34 8.38
CA HIS A 247 20.58 6.15 8.61
C HIS A 247 21.32 6.49 7.30
N PRO A 248 20.69 7.22 6.36
CA PRO A 248 21.34 7.62 5.12
C PRO A 248 22.52 8.55 5.37
N VAL A 249 23.62 8.34 4.65
CA VAL A 249 24.79 9.21 4.68
C VAL A 249 24.67 10.23 3.55
N LEU A 250 24.71 11.52 3.92
CA LEU A 250 24.59 12.64 3.00
C LEU A 250 25.88 13.46 2.98
N PRO A 251 26.32 14.01 1.82
CA PRO A 251 27.43 14.97 1.79
C PRO A 251 27.02 16.30 2.41
N SER A 252 27.99 17.02 2.96
CA SER A 252 27.78 18.41 3.31
C SER A 252 27.68 19.29 2.05
N PRO A 253 27.07 20.49 2.12
CA PRO A 253 27.01 21.42 0.98
C PRO A 253 28.37 21.73 0.35
N GLU A 254 29.45 21.73 1.16
CA GLU A 254 30.81 22.03 0.70
C GLU A 254 31.46 20.89 -0.08
N GLN A 255 30.92 19.69 0.06
CA GLN A 255 31.40 18.51 -0.67
C GLN A 255 30.74 18.35 -2.04
N LEU A 256 29.67 19.14 -2.31
CA LEU A 256 28.97 19.08 -3.59
C LEU A 256 29.74 19.82 -4.71
N PRO A 257 29.69 19.35 -5.97
CA PRO A 257 28.91 18.18 -6.44
C PRO A 257 29.65 16.86 -6.16
N VAL A 258 28.87 15.79 -5.94
CA VAL A 258 29.37 14.41 -5.81
C VAL A 258 28.61 13.46 -6.71
N ASP A 259 29.27 12.41 -7.18
CA ASP A 259 28.66 11.29 -7.89
C ASP A 259 28.74 10.03 -7.00
N PRO A 260 27.62 9.57 -6.39
CA PRO A 260 27.64 8.41 -5.51
C PRO A 260 28.11 7.10 -6.19
N ALA A 261 28.11 7.06 -7.52
CA ALA A 261 28.62 5.90 -8.25
C ALA A 261 30.16 5.88 -8.37
N ALA A 262 30.81 7.03 -8.20
CA ALA A 262 32.26 7.17 -8.37
C ALA A 262 32.97 7.66 -7.09
N ASP A 263 32.31 8.49 -6.28
CA ASP A 263 32.86 9.09 -5.10
C ASP A 263 32.60 8.27 -3.83
N THR A 264 33.52 8.33 -2.89
CA THR A 264 33.37 7.65 -1.60
C THR A 264 32.39 8.39 -0.69
N ALA A 265 31.63 7.64 0.08
CA ALA A 265 30.73 8.22 1.08
C ALA A 265 31.49 9.07 2.12
N PRO A 266 30.95 10.20 2.59
CA PRO A 266 31.55 11.01 3.64
C PRO A 266 31.82 10.19 4.90
N GLY A 267 33.08 10.20 5.37
CA GLY A 267 33.47 9.49 6.59
C GLY A 267 33.86 8.01 6.41
N TYR A 268 33.97 7.54 5.16
CA TYR A 268 34.33 6.15 4.83
C TYR A 268 35.54 6.08 3.92
#